data_3d33c28861497fafdb3c81009a945e0f
#
_entry.id   3d33c28861497fafdb3c81009a945e0f
#
_cell.length_a   1.000
_cell.length_b   1.000
_cell.length_c   1.000
_cell.angle_alpha   90.00
_cell.angle_beta   90.00
_cell.angle_gamma   90.00
#
_symmetry.space_group_name_H-M   'P 1'
#
loop_
_entity.id
_entity.type
_entity.pdbx_description
1 polymer ?
#
loop_
_entity_poly.entity_id
_entity_poly.type
_entity_poly.pdbx_seq_one_letter_code
_entity_poly.pdbx_strand_id
1 'polypeptide(L)' 'MSDVFERVKAIVIKHLEAAPEKVTEKASFIDDLGADSLDNVELVMAFEEEFGCEIPDDAAETILTVGDAVKFLEKNAKS' A
#
# COMPACT_ATOMS: atom_id res chain seq x y z
N MET A 1 16.01 -5.05 6.45
CA MET A 1 15.16 -3.89 6.21
C MET A 1 14.62 -3.92 4.82
N SER A 2 13.38 -3.59 4.68
CA SER A 2 12.71 -3.77 3.41
C SER A 2 12.55 -2.43 2.68
N ASP A 3 13.13 -2.33 1.48
CA ASP A 3 12.88 -1.18 0.61
C ASP A 3 11.40 -1.11 0.24
N VAL A 4 10.74 -2.25 0.25
CA VAL A 4 9.31 -2.33 -0.09
C VAL A 4 8.50 -1.49 0.88
N PHE A 5 8.75 -1.61 2.18
CA PHE A 5 8.03 -0.81 3.17
C PHE A 5 8.22 0.69 2.92
N GLU A 6 9.45 1.11 2.66
CA GLU A 6 9.75 2.52 2.43
C GLU A 6 9.07 3.03 1.16
N ARG A 7 9.03 2.22 0.12
CA ARG A 7 8.38 2.61 -1.13
C ARG A 7 6.86 2.68 -0.97
N VAL A 8 6.29 1.70 -0.27
CA VAL A 8 4.85 1.71 0.05
C VAL A 8 4.49 2.94 0.86
N LYS A 9 5.29 3.22 1.88
CA LYS A 9 5.07 4.37 2.75
C LYS A 9 5.07 5.67 1.95
N ALA A 10 6.04 5.83 1.06
CA ALA A 10 6.13 7.04 0.23
C ALA A 10 4.90 7.21 -0.65
N ILE A 11 4.41 6.13 -1.23
CA ILE A 11 3.22 6.16 -2.08
C ILE A 11 2.00 6.55 -1.26
N VAL A 12 1.84 5.95 -0.09
CA VAL A 12 0.71 6.22 0.80
C VAL A 12 0.69 7.69 1.23
N ILE A 13 1.83 8.20 1.64
CA ILE A 13 1.97 9.59 2.06
C ILE A 13 1.54 10.53 0.93
N LYS A 14 1.99 10.23 -0.27
CA LYS A 14 1.69 11.07 -1.42
C LYS A 14 0.21 11.05 -1.81
N HIS A 15 -0.40 9.86 -1.82
CA HIS A 15 -1.79 9.73 -2.25
C HIS A 15 -2.81 10.14 -1.20
N LEU A 16 -2.54 9.87 0.06
CA LEU A 16 -3.48 10.15 1.15
C LEU A 16 -3.11 11.40 1.94
N GLU A 17 -1.98 12.00 1.62
CA GLU A 17 -1.46 13.16 2.37
C GLU A 17 -1.36 12.83 3.86
N ALA A 18 -0.98 11.59 4.16
CA ALA A 18 -0.89 11.12 5.53
C ALA A 18 0.43 11.55 6.16
N ALA A 19 0.42 11.75 7.47
CA ALA A 19 1.64 12.04 8.20
C ALA A 19 2.54 10.78 8.19
N PRO A 20 3.84 10.94 7.94
CA PRO A 20 4.74 9.77 7.90
C PRO A 20 4.70 8.91 9.16
N GLU A 21 4.52 9.53 10.31
CA GLU A 21 4.47 8.82 11.58
C GLU A 21 3.25 7.96 11.75
N LYS A 22 2.20 8.21 10.96
CA LYS A 22 0.99 7.40 11.00
C LYS A 22 1.04 6.21 10.06
N VAL A 23 2.00 6.19 9.15
CA VAL A 23 2.13 5.11 8.17
C VAL A 23 3.02 4.03 8.75
N THR A 24 2.40 3.12 9.50
CA THR A 24 3.09 1.99 10.13
C THR A 24 2.53 0.70 9.54
N GLU A 25 3.19 -0.41 9.83
CA GLU A 25 2.73 -1.72 9.33
C GLU A 25 1.31 -2.04 9.78
N LYS A 26 0.92 -1.60 10.95
CA LYS A 26 -0.41 -1.89 11.49
C LYS A 26 -1.46 -0.88 11.06
N ALA A 27 -1.06 0.19 10.39
CA ALA A 27 -2.01 1.23 9.99
C ALA A 27 -2.98 0.69 8.95
N SER A 28 -4.27 0.87 9.22
CA SER A 28 -5.31 0.52 8.28
C SER A 28 -5.50 1.67 7.31
N PHE A 29 -5.58 1.38 6.02
CA PHE A 29 -5.78 2.44 5.03
C PHE A 29 -7.06 3.22 5.27
N ILE A 30 -8.13 2.53 5.64
CA ILE A 30 -9.42 3.15 5.84
C ILE A 30 -9.55 3.74 7.24
N ASP A 31 -9.27 2.94 8.26
CA ASP A 31 -9.50 3.33 9.65
C ASP A 31 -8.48 4.32 10.18
N ASP A 32 -7.22 4.12 9.85
CA ASP A 32 -6.13 4.93 10.39
C ASP A 32 -5.71 6.07 9.46
N LEU A 33 -5.76 5.84 8.17
CA LEU A 33 -5.29 6.80 7.18
C LEU A 33 -6.41 7.50 6.43
N GLY A 34 -7.64 7.11 6.68
CA GLY A 34 -8.81 7.80 6.12
C GLY A 34 -9.04 7.60 4.63
N ALA A 35 -8.53 6.52 4.07
CA ALA A 35 -8.76 6.23 2.66
C ALA A 35 -10.18 5.73 2.44
N ASP A 36 -10.80 6.12 1.33
CA ASP A 36 -12.08 5.54 0.94
C ASP A 36 -11.83 4.48 -0.15
N SER A 37 -12.90 3.89 -0.69
CA SER A 37 -12.77 2.83 -1.69
C SER A 37 -12.05 3.31 -2.94
N LEU A 38 -12.28 4.54 -3.31
CA LEU A 38 -11.64 5.11 -4.50
C LEU A 38 -10.14 5.29 -4.27
N ASP A 39 -9.79 5.77 -3.08
CA ASP A 39 -8.38 5.92 -2.70
C ASP A 39 -7.67 4.57 -2.71
N ASN A 40 -8.33 3.52 -2.24
CA ASN A 40 -7.75 2.18 -2.25
C ASN A 40 -7.45 1.70 -3.65
N VAL A 41 -8.36 1.95 -4.59
CA VAL A 41 -8.14 1.58 -5.99
C VAL A 41 -6.92 2.31 -6.55
N GLU A 42 -6.81 3.60 -6.27
CA GLU A 42 -5.67 4.38 -6.74
C GLU A 42 -4.36 3.92 -6.12
N LEU A 43 -4.38 3.58 -4.84
CA LEU A 43 -3.20 3.06 -4.16
C LEU A 43 -2.73 1.74 -4.78
N VAL A 44 -3.67 0.84 -5.04
CA VAL A 44 -3.35 -0.43 -5.67
C VAL A 44 -2.69 -0.22 -7.03
N MET A 45 -3.24 0.68 -7.83
CA MET A 45 -2.66 1.00 -9.14
C MET A 45 -1.27 1.58 -9.01
N ALA A 46 -1.07 2.46 -8.04
CA ALA A 46 0.24 3.05 -7.81
C ALA A 46 1.26 1.99 -7.38
N PHE A 47 0.85 1.05 -6.55
CA PHE A 47 1.73 -0.05 -6.15
C PHE A 47 2.10 -0.93 -7.34
N GLU A 48 1.16 -1.20 -8.20
CA GLU A 48 1.42 -2.00 -9.40
C GLU A 48 2.46 -1.33 -10.30
N GLU A 49 2.34 -0.04 -10.49
CA GLU A 49 3.28 0.71 -11.30
C GLU A 49 4.66 0.78 -10.66
N GLU A 50 4.69 1.00 -9.36
CA GLU A 50 5.95 1.15 -8.64
C GLU A 50 6.75 -0.15 -8.59
N PHE A 51 6.07 -1.27 -8.39
CA PHE A 51 6.73 -2.56 -8.19
C PHE A 51 6.73 -3.45 -9.42
N GLY A 52 6.09 -3.01 -10.49
CA GLY A 52 6.05 -3.78 -11.73
C GLY A 52 5.38 -5.13 -11.60
N CYS A 53 4.36 -5.21 -10.75
CA CYS A 53 3.60 -6.45 -10.58
C CYS A 53 2.11 -6.15 -10.68
N GLU A 54 1.32 -7.19 -10.86
CA GLU A 54 -0.12 -7.05 -10.97
C GLU A 54 -0.78 -7.49 -9.67
N ILE A 55 -1.73 -6.70 -9.20
CA ILE A 55 -2.49 -7.02 -7.99
C ILE A 55 -3.92 -7.30 -8.40
N PRO A 56 -4.33 -8.58 -8.45
CA PRO A 56 -5.73 -8.90 -8.81
C PRO A 56 -6.70 -8.35 -7.76
N ASP A 57 -7.95 -8.17 -8.18
CA ASP A 57 -8.97 -7.59 -7.31
C ASP A 57 -9.16 -8.36 -6.01
N ASP A 58 -9.16 -9.69 -6.09
CA ASP A 58 -9.33 -10.50 -4.89
C ASP A 58 -8.15 -10.38 -3.93
N ALA A 59 -6.95 -10.20 -4.45
CA ALA A 59 -5.78 -9.93 -3.60
C ALA A 59 -5.88 -8.53 -2.99
N ALA A 60 -6.31 -7.55 -3.79
CA ALA A 60 -6.46 -6.18 -3.31
C ALA A 60 -7.45 -6.11 -2.14
N GLU A 61 -8.49 -6.93 -2.16
CA GLU A 61 -9.48 -6.98 -1.08
C GLU A 61 -8.89 -7.43 0.25
N THR A 62 -7.78 -8.16 0.23
CA THR A 62 -7.12 -8.62 1.45
C THR A 62 -6.07 -7.63 1.95
N ILE A 63 -5.75 -6.63 1.15
CA ILE A 63 -4.76 -5.62 1.53
C ILE A 63 -5.47 -4.49 2.28
N LEU A 64 -5.59 -4.66 3.59
CA LEU A 64 -6.31 -3.72 4.44
C LEU A 64 -5.38 -2.79 5.22
N THR A 65 -4.14 -3.22 5.43
CA THR A 65 -3.16 -2.43 6.18
C THR A 65 -1.90 -2.25 5.35
N VAL A 66 -1.07 -1.32 5.79
CA VAL A 66 0.23 -1.08 5.15
C VAL A 66 1.06 -2.36 5.16
N GLY A 67 1.05 -3.08 6.28
CA GLY A 67 1.79 -4.34 6.39
C GLY A 67 1.31 -5.40 5.40
N ASP A 68 0.00 -5.47 5.18
CA ASP A 68 -0.55 -6.40 4.21
C ASP A 68 -0.03 -6.10 2.80
N ALA A 69 0.01 -4.81 2.45
CA ALA A 69 0.53 -4.37 1.16
C ALA A 69 2.01 -4.73 1.03
N VAL A 70 2.78 -4.47 2.07
CA VAL A 70 4.21 -4.76 2.07
C VAL A 70 4.45 -6.25 1.87
N LYS A 71 3.74 -7.09 2.60
CA LYS A 71 3.90 -8.54 2.48
C LYS A 71 3.58 -9.04 1.09
N PHE A 72 2.49 -8.56 0.53
CA PHE A 72 2.09 -8.95 -0.82
C PHE A 72 3.16 -8.54 -1.84
N LEU A 73 3.62 -7.32 -1.75
CA LEU A 73 4.57 -6.79 -2.70
C LEU A 73 5.96 -7.42 -2.57
N GLU A 74 6.37 -7.71 -1.35
CA GLU A 74 7.65 -8.42 -1.14
C GLU A 74 7.64 -9.79 -1.81
N LYS A 75 6.49 -10.43 -1.79
CA LYS A 75 6.35 -11.77 -2.35
C LYS A 75 6.22 -11.75 -3.87
N ASN A 76 5.62 -10.73 -4.44
CA ASN A 76 5.24 -10.70 -5.84
C ASN A 76 5.96 -9.68 -6.70
N ALA A 77 6.65 -8.72 -6.12
CA ALA A 77 7.37 -7.72 -6.89
C ALA A 77 8.53 -8.35 -7.65
N LYS A 78 8.79 -7.83 -8.84
CA LYS A 78 9.82 -8.37 -9.71
C LYS A 78 11.17 -7.69 -9.57
N SER A 79 11.23 -6.65 -8.84
CA SER A 79 12.48 -5.90 -8.68
C SER A 79 13.25 -6.31 -7.44
#